data_ee24101c064f7f786415c4a6b835bf67
#
_entry.id   ee24101c064f7f786415c4a6b835bf67
#
_cell.length_a   1.000
_cell.length_b   1.000
_cell.length_c   1.000
_cell.angle_alpha   90.00
_cell.angle_beta   90.00
_cell.angle_gamma   90.00
#
_symmetry.space_group_name_H-M   'P 1'
#
loop_
_entity.id
_entity.type
_entity.pdbx_description
1 polymer ?
#
loop_
_entity_poly.entity_id
_entity_poly.type
_entity_poly.pdbx_seq_one_letter_code
_entity_poly.pdbx_strand_id
1 'polypeptide(L)' 'MKHYVIVNDWANEYESGTNILGVVHSLEEAKKIFNESLADEKQYAEEHGFTIYDDCETVFDAGEEGYYVHNHTNLYIQMI' A
#
# COMPACT_ATOMS: atom_id res chain seq x y z
N MET A 1 16.49 2.26 18.89
CA MET A 1 15.65 3.30 18.27
C MET A 1 14.74 2.65 17.25
N LYS A 2 13.45 2.95 17.33
CA LYS A 2 12.48 2.37 16.39
C LYS A 2 12.43 3.18 15.10
N HIS A 3 12.38 2.49 13.99
CA HIS A 3 12.19 3.08 12.67
C HIS A 3 10.87 2.56 12.09
N TYR A 4 10.17 3.43 11.39
CA TYR A 4 8.94 3.09 10.68
C TYR A 4 9.17 3.33 9.20
N VAL A 5 8.91 2.31 8.42
CA VAL A 5 9.07 2.34 6.96
C VAL A 5 7.70 2.27 6.32
N ILE A 6 7.43 3.19 5.42
CA ILE A 6 6.18 3.21 4.68
C ILE A 6 6.47 2.59 3.31
N VAL A 7 5.78 1.51 3.01
CA VAL A 7 6.04 0.68 1.83
C VAL A 7 4.79 0.58 0.96
N ASN A 8 4.99 0.68 -0.33
CA ASN A 8 3.97 0.35 -1.32
C ASN A 8 4.49 -0.80 -2.19
N ASP A 9 3.88 -1.98 -2.05
CA ASP A 9 4.09 -3.13 -2.91
C ASP A 9 2.98 -3.18 -3.95
N TRP A 10 3.34 -3.41 -5.20
CA TRP A 10 2.36 -3.52 -6.25
C TRP A 10 2.76 -4.61 -7.24
N ALA A 11 1.78 -5.18 -7.89
CA ALA A 11 2.00 -6.14 -8.97
C ALA A 11 0.89 -6.04 -9.98
N ASN A 12 1.24 -6.30 -11.23
CA ASN A 12 0.29 -6.48 -12.29
C ASN A 12 0.68 -7.70 -13.12
N GLU A 13 -0.02 -7.91 -14.21
CA GLU A 13 0.16 -9.06 -15.09
C GLU A 13 1.57 -9.20 -15.65
N TYR A 14 2.30 -8.10 -15.79
CA TYR A 14 3.59 -8.04 -16.47
C TYR A 14 4.77 -7.76 -15.56
N GLU A 15 4.56 -7.07 -14.45
CA GLU A 15 5.64 -6.63 -13.59
C GLU A 15 5.18 -6.44 -12.13
N SER A 16 6.14 -6.31 -11.26
CA SER A 16 5.90 -6.00 -9.86
C SER A 16 6.99 -5.08 -9.34
N GLY A 17 6.70 -4.41 -8.24
CA GLY A 17 7.66 -3.50 -7.66
C GLY A 17 7.34 -3.19 -6.21
N THR A 18 8.34 -2.62 -5.54
CA THR A 18 8.24 -2.16 -4.15
C THR A 18 8.81 -0.76 -4.09
N ASN A 19 8.03 0.18 -3.56
CA ASN A 19 8.45 1.56 -3.35
C ASN A 19 8.53 1.85 -1.87
N ILE A 20 9.66 2.39 -1.43
CA ILE A 20 9.80 2.91 -0.07
C ILE A 20 9.44 4.39 -0.11
N LEU A 21 8.36 4.75 0.54
CA LEU A 21 7.81 6.10 0.53
C LEU A 21 8.44 7.00 1.58
N GLY A 22 8.98 6.41 2.65
CA GLY A 22 9.65 7.16 3.68
C GLY A 22 10.15 6.27 4.80
N VAL A 23 11.12 6.77 5.54
CA VAL A 23 11.64 6.16 6.77
C VAL A 23 11.63 7.24 7.83
N VAL A 24 10.88 7.02 8.89
CA VAL A 24 10.69 8.01 9.96
C VAL A 24 10.86 7.36 11.33
N HIS A 25 10.91 8.16 12.38
CA HIS A 25 11.20 7.69 13.73
C HIS A 25 9.97 7.66 14.65
N SER A 26 8.82 8.12 14.19
CA SER A 26 7.59 8.06 14.98
C SER A 26 6.44 7.50 14.15
N LEU A 27 5.52 6.84 14.84
CA LEU A 27 4.32 6.31 14.19
C LEU A 27 3.43 7.42 13.66
N GLU A 28 3.39 8.55 14.33
CA GLU A 28 2.61 9.71 13.90
C GLU A 28 3.09 10.25 12.54
N GLU A 29 4.40 10.39 12.36
CA GLU A 29 4.98 10.79 11.08
C GLU A 29 4.72 9.74 10.00
N ALA A 30 4.83 8.46 10.36
CA ALA A 30 4.57 7.36 9.43
C ALA A 30 3.12 7.38 8.95
N LYS A 31 2.17 7.60 9.84
CA LYS A 31 0.75 7.69 9.48
C LYS A 31 0.46 8.87 8.56
N LYS A 32 1.17 9.97 8.74
CA LYS A 32 1.03 11.13 7.87
C LYS A 32 1.42 10.79 6.43
N ILE A 33 2.57 10.16 6.25
CA ILE A 33 3.03 9.72 4.93
C ILE A 33 2.09 8.66 4.35
N PHE A 34 1.67 7.71 5.17
CA PHE A 34 0.71 6.68 4.79
C PHE A 34 -0.59 7.31 4.27
N ASN A 35 -1.15 8.26 5.00
CA ASN A 35 -2.41 8.91 4.64
C ASN A 35 -2.29 9.76 3.38
N GLU A 36 -1.16 10.39 3.14
CA GLU A 36 -0.90 11.15 1.91
C GLU A 36 -0.97 10.24 0.67
N SER A 37 -0.46 9.02 0.78
CA SER A 37 -0.48 8.05 -0.31
C SER A 37 -1.79 7.27 -0.39
N LEU A 38 -2.48 7.14 0.73
CA LEU A 38 -3.70 6.32 0.83
C LEU A 38 -4.81 6.79 -0.10
N ALA A 39 -4.99 8.10 -0.23
CA ALA A 39 -6.03 8.65 -1.10
C ALA A 39 -5.82 8.25 -2.56
N ASP A 40 -4.58 8.31 -3.03
CA ASP A 40 -4.23 7.91 -4.39
C ASP A 40 -4.41 6.41 -4.59
N GLU A 41 -4.02 5.61 -3.60
CA GLU A 41 -4.16 4.14 -3.67
C GLU A 41 -5.63 3.72 -3.68
N LYS A 42 -6.46 4.37 -2.88
CA LYS A 42 -7.91 4.10 -2.86
C LYS A 42 -8.56 4.48 -4.19
N GLN A 43 -8.16 5.61 -4.76
CA GLN A 43 -8.67 6.04 -6.06
C GLN A 43 -8.27 5.05 -7.15
N TYR A 44 -7.03 4.60 -7.16
CA TYR A 44 -6.54 3.60 -8.09
C TYR A 44 -7.34 2.29 -7.99
N ALA A 45 -7.55 1.81 -6.77
CA ALA A 45 -8.32 0.60 -6.52
C ALA A 45 -9.77 0.74 -7.02
N GLU A 46 -10.39 1.89 -6.78
CA GLU A 46 -11.75 2.16 -7.22
C GLU A 46 -11.86 2.21 -8.74
N GLU A 47 -10.93 2.90 -9.40
CA GLU A 47 -10.90 3.02 -10.87
C GLU A 47 -10.72 1.67 -11.56
N HIS A 48 -9.97 0.76 -10.94
CA HIS A 48 -9.71 -0.57 -11.50
C HIS A 48 -10.68 -1.64 -11.02
N GLY A 49 -11.63 -1.29 -10.14
CA GLY A 49 -12.60 -2.24 -9.62
C GLY A 49 -12.01 -3.29 -8.70
N PHE A 50 -10.93 -2.95 -8.01
CA PHE A 50 -10.26 -3.88 -7.09
C PHE A 50 -11.13 -4.19 -5.88
N THR A 51 -10.99 -5.42 -5.37
CA THR A 51 -11.53 -5.81 -4.08
C THR A 51 -10.61 -5.29 -2.98
N ILE A 52 -11.17 -4.65 -1.98
CA ILE A 52 -10.40 -4.20 -0.81
C ILE A 52 -10.36 -5.33 0.20
N TYR A 53 -9.17 -5.85 0.48
CA TYR A 53 -8.96 -6.95 1.42
C TYR A 53 -8.66 -6.47 2.83
N ASP A 54 -8.01 -5.31 2.96
CA ASP A 54 -7.70 -4.71 4.24
C ASP A 54 -7.66 -3.19 4.10
N ASP A 55 -8.25 -2.50 5.05
CA ASP A 55 -8.29 -1.03 5.08
C ASP A 55 -8.32 -0.58 6.53
N CYS A 56 -7.15 -0.51 7.15
CA CYS A 56 -7.00 -0.06 8.51
C CYS A 56 -5.99 1.08 8.61
N GLU A 57 -5.67 1.54 9.83
CA GLU A 57 -4.81 2.71 10.02
C GLU A 57 -3.40 2.57 9.48
N THR A 58 -2.91 1.33 9.35
CA THR A 58 -1.50 1.07 8.97
C THR A 58 -1.35 0.15 7.77
N VAL A 59 -2.45 -0.35 7.21
CA VAL A 59 -2.43 -1.26 6.06
C VAL A 59 -3.60 -0.97 5.14
N PHE A 60 -3.31 -0.86 3.86
CA PHE A 60 -4.32 -0.87 2.81
C PHE A 60 -3.92 -1.93 1.80
N ASP A 61 -4.77 -2.92 1.57
CA ASP A 61 -4.51 -4.00 0.64
C ASP A 61 -5.73 -4.17 -0.28
N ALA A 62 -5.48 -4.11 -1.57
CA ALA A 62 -6.54 -4.24 -2.57
C ALA A 62 -5.99 -4.95 -3.81
N GLY A 63 -6.85 -5.65 -4.51
CA GLY A 63 -6.41 -6.34 -5.70
C GLY A 63 -7.53 -7.01 -6.46
N GLU A 64 -7.13 -7.65 -7.54
CA GLU A 64 -8.01 -8.43 -8.39
C GLU A 64 -7.31 -9.75 -8.70
N GLU A 65 -7.94 -10.86 -8.34
CA GLU A 65 -7.45 -12.19 -8.67
C GLU A 65 -8.41 -12.87 -9.65
N GLY A 66 -7.90 -13.23 -10.79
CA GLY A 66 -8.62 -14.00 -11.78
C GLY A 66 -7.75 -15.15 -12.25
N TYR A 67 -8.29 -15.96 -13.14
CA TYR A 67 -7.60 -17.16 -13.63
C TYR A 67 -6.30 -16.78 -14.37
N TYR A 68 -6.27 -15.63 -15.05
CA TYR A 68 -5.14 -15.15 -15.83
C TYR A 68 -4.65 -13.76 -15.40
N VAL A 69 -5.28 -13.16 -14.40
CA VAL A 69 -4.97 -11.79 -14.00
C VAL A 69 -4.67 -11.76 -12.52
N HIS A 70 -3.54 -11.20 -12.17
CA HIS A 70 -3.13 -11.00 -10.79
C HIS A 70 -2.64 -9.56 -10.65
N ASN A 71 -3.50 -8.71 -10.11
CA ASN A 71 -3.16 -7.31 -9.84
C ASN A 71 -3.38 -7.02 -8.36
N HIS A 72 -2.44 -6.32 -7.74
CA HIS A 72 -2.64 -5.88 -6.37
C HIS A 72 -1.87 -4.59 -6.09
N THR A 73 -2.34 -3.88 -5.08
CA THR A 73 -1.60 -2.79 -4.45
C THR A 73 -1.71 -2.98 -2.94
N ASN A 74 -0.60 -2.80 -2.25
CA ASN A 74 -0.51 -2.94 -0.81
C ASN A 74 0.33 -1.79 -0.26
N LEU A 75 -0.29 -0.99 0.60
CA LEU A 75 0.37 0.14 1.26
C LEU A 75 0.38 -0.15 2.76
N TYR A 76 1.53 -0.14 3.40
CA TYR A 76 1.63 -0.48 4.80
C TYR A 76 2.79 0.22 5.50
N ILE A 77 2.69 0.26 6.82
CA ILE A 77 3.75 0.75 7.70
C ILE A 77 4.40 -0.45 8.37
N GLN A 78 5.70 -0.56 8.24
CA GLN A 78 6.48 -1.61 8.89
C GLN A 78 7.39 -0.99 9.93
N MET A 79 7.39 -1.56 11.13
CA MET A 79 8.30 -1.16 12.20
C MET A 79 9.55 -2.04 12.16
N ILE A 80 10.69 -1.41 12.19
CA ILE A 80 11.99 -2.09 12.21
C ILE A 80 12.74 -1.75 13.49
#